data_818d45afb1f70b2b1c93672cff5e4e7e
#
_entry.id   818d45afb1f70b2b1c93672cff5e4e7e
#
_cell.length_a   1.000
_cell.length_b   1.000
_cell.length_c   1.000
_cell.angle_alpha   90.00
_cell.angle_beta   90.00
_cell.angle_gamma   90.00
#
_symmetry.space_group_name_H-M   'P 1'
#
loop_
_entity.id
_entity.type
_entity.pdbx_description
1 polymer ?
#
loop_
_entity_poly.entity_id
_entity_poly.type
_entity_poly.pdbx_seq_one_letter_code
_entity_poly.pdbx_strand_id
1 'polypeptide(L)'
;MLFVPRTASALKSTSLPLLRNTFINNSFNSISSRQFHATKSNMTISTYFDVTWEGPVLDASGKATTTIQEQSGRIKFNLYDDVVPKTAENFRALCTGEKGFGYQGSSFHRIIPQFMLQGGDFTRGNGTGGKSIYGEKFADENFERKHTRPGLLSMANAGPNTISLQISNGSQFFVTTVVTSWLDGKHVVFGEVADEESLKIVKALEATGSGSGKVQYNKKPTIVKSGEL
;
A
#
# COMPACT_ATOMS: atom_id res chain seq x y z
N MET A 1 -3.73 44.45 -60.79
CA MET A 1 -4.19 44.41 -62.20
C MET A 1 -5.16 43.25 -62.28
N LEU A 2 -6.40 43.63 -62.60
CA LEU A 2 -7.47 42.90 -63.33
C LEU A 2 -7.98 41.62 -62.65
N PHE A 3 -9.22 41.37 -62.48
CA PHE A 3 -10.56 41.93 -62.70
C PHE A 3 -11.51 40.77 -62.41
N VAL A 4 -12.59 41.06 -61.69
CA VAL A 4 -13.79 40.23 -61.46
C VAL A 4 -14.59 40.18 -62.83
N PRO A 5 -15.48 39.21 -63.04
CA PRO A 5 -16.84 39.50 -62.59
C PRO A 5 -17.74 38.30 -62.19
N ARG A 6 -18.76 38.72 -61.45
CA ARG A 6 -20.07 38.15 -61.12
C ARG A 6 -20.83 37.55 -62.30
N THR A 7 -21.70 36.57 -62.06
CA THR A 7 -23.08 36.59 -62.54
C THR A 7 -24.01 35.82 -61.57
N ALA A 8 -25.12 36.45 -61.25
CA ALA A 8 -26.29 35.95 -60.54
C ALA A 8 -27.38 35.57 -61.53
N SER A 9 -28.25 34.61 -61.17
CA SER A 9 -29.63 34.49 -61.66
C SER A 9 -30.33 33.41 -60.88
N ALA A 10 -31.26 33.64 -59.99
CA ALA A 10 -32.66 34.05 -60.10
C ALA A 10 -33.63 32.84 -60.20
N LEU A 11 -34.36 32.70 -59.05
CA LEU A 11 -35.77 32.35 -58.87
C LEU A 11 -36.49 31.36 -59.78
N LYS A 12 -37.14 30.36 -59.14
CA LYS A 12 -38.60 30.15 -59.31
C LYS A 12 -39.21 29.39 -58.12
N SER A 13 -40.24 29.98 -57.56
CA SER A 13 -41.23 29.54 -56.61
C SER A 13 -42.25 28.61 -57.30
N THR A 14 -42.67 27.54 -56.62
CA THR A 14 -44.01 26.96 -56.78
C THR A 14 -44.51 26.39 -55.47
N SER A 15 -45.76 26.70 -55.22
CA SER A 15 -46.60 26.51 -54.04
C SER A 15 -47.13 25.08 -53.89
N LEU A 16 -47.25 24.63 -52.63
CA LEU A 16 -48.21 23.80 -51.89
C LEU A 16 -49.17 22.82 -52.62
N PRO A 17 -49.57 21.68 -51.98
CA PRO A 17 -50.64 21.79 -50.96
C PRO A 17 -50.46 20.88 -49.69
N LEU A 18 -51.20 21.34 -48.68
CA LEU A 18 -51.45 20.64 -47.39
C LEU A 18 -52.11 19.24 -47.60
N LEU A 19 -51.64 18.26 -46.85
CA LEU A 19 -52.41 17.12 -46.49
C LEU A 19 -52.30 16.88 -44.97
N ARG A 20 -53.46 16.95 -44.32
CA ARG A 20 -53.70 16.53 -42.92
C ARG A 20 -53.45 15.03 -42.84
N ASN A 21 -52.72 14.60 -41.86
CA ASN A 21 -52.95 13.24 -41.30
C ASN A 21 -52.60 13.21 -39.78
N THR A 22 -53.68 12.99 -39.09
CA THR A 22 -53.90 12.16 -37.89
C THR A 22 -52.74 11.93 -36.91
N PHE A 23 -52.96 12.44 -35.72
CA PHE A 23 -52.27 12.08 -34.48
C PHE A 23 -52.40 10.59 -34.19
N ILE A 24 -51.29 9.88 -34.14
CA ILE A 24 -51.16 8.61 -33.45
C ILE A 24 -50.24 8.85 -32.26
N ASN A 25 -50.84 8.90 -31.07
CA ASN A 25 -50.10 8.90 -29.80
C ASN A 25 -49.42 7.52 -29.61
N ASN A 26 -48.13 7.46 -29.90
CA ASN A 26 -47.30 6.38 -29.41
C ASN A 26 -46.60 6.85 -28.14
N SER A 27 -47.16 6.42 -27.03
CA SER A 27 -46.49 6.47 -25.72
C SER A 27 -45.25 5.62 -25.76
N PHE A 28 -44.10 6.24 -26.01
CA PHE A 28 -42.82 5.61 -25.76
C PHE A 28 -42.59 5.60 -24.24
N ASN A 29 -42.80 4.44 -23.64
CA ASN A 29 -42.29 4.13 -22.32
C ASN A 29 -40.79 4.42 -22.32
N SER A 30 -40.37 5.50 -21.64
CA SER A 30 -38.98 5.72 -21.31
C SER A 30 -38.54 4.64 -20.33
N ILE A 31 -37.85 3.63 -20.82
CA ILE A 31 -37.11 2.70 -20.00
C ILE A 31 -36.01 3.53 -19.35
N SER A 32 -36.27 3.93 -18.08
CA SER A 32 -35.25 4.52 -17.22
C SER A 32 -34.10 3.52 -17.14
N SER A 33 -33.00 3.85 -17.81
CA SER A 33 -31.74 3.17 -17.62
C SER A 33 -31.31 3.41 -16.17
N ARG A 34 -31.64 2.46 -15.27
CA ARG A 34 -31.03 2.41 -13.96
C ARG A 34 -29.53 2.24 -14.19
N GLN A 35 -28.80 3.32 -14.07
CA GLN A 35 -27.37 3.27 -13.89
C GLN A 35 -27.11 2.44 -12.64
N PHE A 36 -26.71 1.20 -12.84
CA PHE A 36 -26.08 0.42 -11.80
C PHE A 36 -24.78 1.14 -11.46
N HIS A 37 -24.81 1.96 -10.42
CA HIS A 37 -23.60 2.32 -9.71
C HIS A 37 -23.11 1.02 -9.11
N ALA A 38 -22.19 0.36 -9.80
CA ALA A 38 -21.38 -0.66 -9.18
C ALA A 38 -20.65 0.05 -8.02
N THR A 39 -21.13 -0.16 -6.82
CA THR A 39 -20.36 0.11 -5.62
C THR A 39 -19.12 -0.73 -5.78
N LYS A 40 -17.99 -0.05 -6.15
CA LYS A 40 -16.67 -0.63 -6.12
C LYS A 40 -16.51 -1.13 -4.67
N SER A 41 -16.62 -2.41 -4.44
CA SER A 41 -16.19 -2.99 -3.18
C SER A 41 -14.72 -2.63 -3.11
N ASN A 42 -14.35 -1.76 -2.20
CA ASN A 42 -12.94 -1.51 -1.88
C ASN A 42 -12.40 -2.81 -1.32
N MET A 43 -11.98 -3.72 -2.22
CA MET A 43 -11.20 -4.88 -1.82
C MET A 43 -9.82 -4.35 -1.48
N THR A 44 -9.62 -4.06 -0.20
CA THR A 44 -8.31 -3.71 0.34
C THR A 44 -7.39 -4.91 0.14
N ILE A 45 -6.24 -4.69 -0.49
CA ILE A 45 -5.22 -5.74 -0.65
C ILE A 45 -4.79 -6.20 0.73
N SER A 46 -4.94 -7.50 1.01
CA SER A 46 -4.52 -8.10 2.26
C SER A 46 -3.33 -9.03 2.03
N THR A 47 -2.30 -8.88 2.84
CA THR A 47 -1.08 -9.67 2.77
C THR A 47 -0.72 -10.28 4.12
N TYR A 48 0.23 -11.22 4.15
CA TYR A 48 0.66 -11.83 5.39
C TYR A 48 2.14 -12.15 5.44
N PHE A 49 2.68 -12.23 6.64
CA PHE A 49 3.96 -12.84 6.97
C PHE A 49 3.78 -13.95 8.00
N ASP A 50 4.30 -15.13 7.72
CA ASP A 50 4.57 -16.14 8.74
C ASP A 50 5.98 -15.91 9.24
N VAL A 51 6.11 -15.63 10.54
CA VAL A 51 7.38 -15.26 11.18
C VAL A 51 7.76 -16.27 12.25
N THR A 52 9.04 -16.61 12.32
CA THR A 52 9.62 -17.41 13.40
C THR A 52 10.69 -16.59 14.12
N TRP A 53 10.78 -16.74 15.44
CA TRP A 53 11.76 -16.02 16.26
C TRP A 53 12.08 -16.76 17.55
N GLU A 54 13.18 -16.41 18.19
CA GLU A 54 13.48 -16.74 19.58
C GLU A 54 13.26 -15.49 20.45
N GLY A 55 12.59 -15.64 21.56
CA GLY A 55 12.32 -14.50 22.43
C GLY A 55 11.43 -14.84 23.61
N PRO A 56 11.15 -13.85 24.48
CA PRO A 56 10.33 -14.05 25.67
C PRO A 56 8.88 -14.33 25.27
N VAL A 57 8.26 -15.24 26.00
CA VAL A 57 6.81 -15.46 25.93
C VAL A 57 6.13 -14.25 26.57
N LEU A 58 5.08 -13.75 25.94
CA LEU A 58 4.25 -12.72 26.54
C LEU A 58 3.18 -13.36 27.43
N ASP A 59 2.92 -12.76 28.59
CA ASP A 59 1.78 -13.13 29.44
C ASP A 59 0.45 -12.60 28.87
N ALA A 60 -0.65 -12.90 29.54
CA ALA A 60 -1.99 -12.47 29.12
C ALA A 60 -2.16 -10.93 29.07
N SER A 61 -1.31 -10.18 29.75
CA SER A 61 -1.29 -8.71 29.70
C SER A 61 -0.41 -8.14 28.59
N GLY A 62 0.28 -9.02 27.82
CA GLY A 62 1.22 -8.65 26.78
C GLY A 62 2.61 -8.25 27.28
N LYS A 63 2.94 -8.55 28.56
CA LYS A 63 4.24 -8.29 29.14
C LYS A 63 5.18 -9.48 28.94
N ALA A 64 6.43 -9.18 28.61
CA ALA A 64 7.48 -10.19 28.46
C ALA A 64 7.74 -10.93 29.79
N THR A 65 7.74 -12.27 29.74
CA THR A 65 8.12 -13.15 30.84
C THR A 65 9.63 -13.46 30.80
N THR A 66 10.13 -14.22 31.76
CA THR A 66 11.51 -14.72 31.77
C THR A 66 11.68 -15.99 30.90
N THR A 67 10.59 -16.59 30.42
CA THR A 67 10.64 -17.79 29.59
C THR A 67 11.02 -17.43 28.17
N ILE A 68 12.18 -17.88 27.73
CA ILE A 68 12.69 -17.70 26.36
C ILE A 68 12.47 -19.00 25.59
N GLN A 69 11.87 -18.90 24.42
CA GLN A 69 11.67 -20.05 23.54
C GLN A 69 11.54 -19.65 22.08
N GLU A 70 11.64 -20.64 21.18
CA GLU A 70 11.26 -20.44 19.78
C GLU A 70 9.75 -20.33 19.65
N GLN A 71 9.32 -19.37 18.86
CA GLN A 71 7.92 -19.04 18.63
C GLN A 71 7.68 -18.84 17.13
N SER A 72 6.43 -18.92 16.73
CA SER A 72 5.98 -18.60 15.37
C SER A 72 4.61 -17.95 15.41
N GLY A 73 4.31 -17.18 14.37
CA GLY A 73 3.00 -16.55 14.26
C GLY A 73 2.81 -15.90 12.88
N ARG A 74 1.55 -15.60 12.58
CA ARG A 74 1.17 -14.90 11.35
C ARG A 74 0.79 -13.48 11.64
N ILE A 75 1.38 -12.55 10.90
CA ILE A 75 0.98 -11.14 10.89
C ILE A 75 0.25 -10.90 9.57
N LYS A 76 -0.99 -10.43 9.64
CA LYS A 76 -1.79 -10.00 8.49
C LYS A 76 -1.76 -8.49 8.39
N PHE A 77 -1.80 -7.99 7.16
CA PHE A 77 -1.78 -6.57 6.85
C PHE A 77 -2.87 -6.22 5.86
N ASN A 78 -3.49 -5.06 6.05
CA ASN A 78 -4.34 -4.40 5.08
C ASN A 78 -3.58 -3.24 4.47
N LEU A 79 -3.51 -3.19 3.15
CA LEU A 79 -2.78 -2.15 2.44
C LEU A 79 -3.73 -1.03 1.99
N TYR A 80 -3.26 0.20 1.98
CA TYR A 80 -4.03 1.39 1.54
C TYR A 80 -3.85 1.63 0.04
N ASP A 81 -4.26 0.65 -0.77
CA ASP A 81 -4.15 0.68 -2.23
C ASP A 81 -5.03 1.73 -2.91
N ASP A 82 -6.02 2.25 -2.20
CA ASP A 82 -6.84 3.39 -2.60
C ASP A 82 -6.11 4.75 -2.45
N VAL A 83 -5.13 4.84 -1.55
CA VAL A 83 -4.41 6.09 -1.23
C VAL A 83 -3.01 6.09 -1.83
N VAL A 84 -2.30 4.98 -1.73
CA VAL A 84 -0.91 4.81 -2.19
C VAL A 84 -0.73 3.54 -3.02
N PRO A 85 -1.39 3.45 -4.19
CA PRO A 85 -1.46 2.24 -5.01
C PRO A 85 -0.08 1.69 -5.43
N LYS A 86 0.88 2.55 -5.76
CA LYS A 86 2.24 2.10 -6.14
C LYS A 86 2.99 1.49 -4.97
N THR A 87 2.90 2.11 -3.81
CA THR A 87 3.59 1.65 -2.59
C THR A 87 2.97 0.35 -2.10
N ALA A 88 1.63 0.26 -2.11
CA ALA A 88 0.88 -0.95 -1.78
C ALA A 88 1.23 -2.10 -2.73
N GLU A 89 1.25 -1.86 -4.04
CA GLU A 89 1.61 -2.87 -5.05
C GLU A 89 3.06 -3.34 -4.91
N ASN A 90 4.00 -2.44 -4.62
CA ASN A 90 5.38 -2.82 -4.33
C ASN A 90 5.45 -3.82 -3.18
N PHE A 91 4.77 -3.54 -2.07
CA PHE A 91 4.75 -4.41 -0.91
C PHE A 91 4.05 -5.75 -1.20
N ARG A 92 2.88 -5.74 -1.87
CA ARG A 92 2.14 -6.92 -2.27
C ARG A 92 3.00 -7.86 -3.14
N ALA A 93 3.59 -7.33 -4.20
CA ALA A 93 4.40 -8.12 -5.12
C ALA A 93 5.68 -8.69 -4.45
N LEU A 94 6.24 -7.96 -3.47
CA LEU A 94 7.35 -8.47 -2.66
C LEU A 94 6.89 -9.53 -1.64
N CYS A 95 5.65 -9.50 -1.17
CA CYS A 95 5.06 -10.56 -0.36
C CYS A 95 4.87 -11.84 -1.18
N THR A 96 4.33 -11.74 -2.39
CA THR A 96 4.10 -12.91 -3.27
C THR A 96 5.39 -13.46 -3.87
N GLY A 97 6.42 -12.63 -4.02
CA GLY A 97 7.68 -13.00 -4.66
C GLY A 97 7.56 -13.20 -6.18
N GLU A 98 6.47 -12.78 -6.80
CA GLU A 98 6.15 -12.99 -8.23
C GLU A 98 7.17 -12.42 -9.21
N LYS A 99 8.01 -11.48 -8.75
CA LYS A 99 9.12 -10.92 -9.54
C LYS A 99 10.43 -11.72 -9.42
N GLY A 100 10.39 -12.91 -8.78
CA GLY A 100 11.56 -13.74 -8.53
C GLY A 100 12.40 -13.30 -7.32
N PHE A 101 11.94 -12.32 -6.55
CA PHE A 101 12.53 -11.86 -5.30
C PHE A 101 11.45 -11.29 -4.37
N GLY A 102 11.70 -11.26 -3.08
CA GLY A 102 10.73 -10.76 -2.12
C GLY A 102 11.12 -10.98 -0.67
N TYR A 103 10.15 -10.86 0.22
CA TYR A 103 10.38 -10.84 1.67
C TYR A 103 10.63 -12.22 2.27
N GLN A 104 10.21 -13.30 1.62
CA GLN A 104 10.44 -14.65 2.15
C GLN A 104 11.94 -14.91 2.37
N GLY A 105 12.30 -15.39 3.56
CA GLY A 105 13.67 -15.63 3.99
C GLY A 105 14.38 -14.40 4.57
N SER A 106 13.81 -13.20 4.49
CA SER A 106 14.37 -12.00 5.11
C SER A 106 14.01 -11.87 6.59
N SER A 107 14.75 -11.05 7.33
CA SER A 107 14.53 -10.84 8.77
C SER A 107 14.27 -9.39 9.13
N PHE A 108 13.68 -9.19 10.30
CA PHE A 108 13.64 -7.88 10.94
C PHE A 108 15.02 -7.59 11.52
N HIS A 109 15.79 -6.77 10.84
CA HIS A 109 17.19 -6.52 11.17
C HIS A 109 17.38 -5.44 12.24
N ARG A 110 16.33 -4.63 12.50
CA ARG A 110 16.37 -3.56 13.51
C ARG A 110 15.03 -3.48 14.22
N ILE A 111 15.04 -3.67 15.55
CA ILE A 111 13.84 -3.64 16.40
C ILE A 111 14.13 -2.76 17.61
N ILE A 112 13.38 -1.66 17.74
CA ILE A 112 13.49 -0.75 18.89
C ILE A 112 12.16 -0.79 19.65
N PRO A 113 12.17 -1.30 20.89
CA PRO A 113 10.98 -1.28 21.74
C PRO A 113 10.43 0.13 21.92
N GLN A 114 9.11 0.26 21.92
CA GLN A 114 8.39 1.52 21.98
C GLN A 114 8.71 2.48 20.82
N PHE A 115 9.01 1.91 19.67
CA PHE A 115 9.17 2.67 18.44
C PHE A 115 8.71 1.86 17.23
N MET A 116 9.52 0.92 16.72
CA MET A 116 9.19 0.19 15.49
C MET A 116 10.00 -1.09 15.31
N LEU A 117 9.50 -1.96 14.40
CA LEU A 117 10.20 -3.11 13.85
C LEU A 117 10.52 -2.82 12.38
N GLN A 118 11.79 -2.85 11.98
CA GLN A 118 12.22 -2.59 10.60
C GLN A 118 12.74 -3.87 9.94
N GLY A 119 12.24 -4.13 8.73
CA GLY A 119 12.59 -5.29 7.90
C GLY A 119 12.63 -4.94 6.41
N GLY A 120 12.59 -5.98 5.59
CA GLY A 120 12.50 -5.85 4.14
C GLY A 120 13.82 -5.68 3.40
N ASP A 121 14.96 -5.79 4.09
CA ASP A 121 16.26 -5.92 3.43
C ASP A 121 16.54 -7.39 3.11
N PHE A 122 15.98 -7.88 2.02
CA PHE A 122 16.15 -9.26 1.57
C PHE A 122 17.45 -9.48 0.78
N THR A 123 18.22 -8.43 0.51
CA THR A 123 19.47 -8.53 -0.26
C THR A 123 20.71 -8.62 0.62
N ARG A 124 20.77 -7.85 1.71
CA ARG A 124 21.93 -7.79 2.62
C ARG A 124 21.60 -8.14 4.08
N GLY A 125 20.34 -7.99 4.49
CA GLY A 125 19.87 -8.32 5.83
C GLY A 125 20.43 -7.45 6.96
N ASN A 126 21.03 -6.30 6.65
CA ASN A 126 21.68 -5.40 7.62
C ASN A 126 21.15 -3.95 7.55
N GLY A 127 20.13 -3.70 6.73
CA GLY A 127 19.52 -2.39 6.55
C GLY A 127 20.14 -1.52 5.45
N THR A 128 21.15 -2.02 4.73
CA THR A 128 21.79 -1.27 3.65
C THR A 128 21.38 -1.72 2.25
N GLY A 129 20.52 -2.71 2.16
CA GLY A 129 20.08 -3.32 0.91
C GLY A 129 18.58 -3.16 0.66
N GLY A 130 18.05 -4.10 -0.14
CA GLY A 130 16.68 -4.12 -0.60
C GLY A 130 16.48 -3.32 -1.90
N LYS A 131 15.51 -3.74 -2.71
CA LYS A 131 15.12 -3.06 -3.96
C LYS A 131 13.62 -3.15 -4.17
N SER A 132 13.06 -2.19 -4.91
CA SER A 132 11.64 -2.21 -5.28
C SER A 132 11.38 -3.04 -6.53
N ILE A 133 10.10 -3.30 -6.82
CA ILE A 133 9.68 -3.92 -8.08
C ILE A 133 9.84 -2.98 -9.29
N TYR A 134 10.03 -1.69 -9.04
CA TYR A 134 10.17 -0.64 -10.05
C TYR A 134 11.63 -0.32 -10.40
N GLY A 135 12.60 -0.99 -9.76
CA GLY A 135 14.04 -0.74 -9.85
C GLY A 135 14.65 -0.66 -8.45
N GLU A 136 15.85 -0.06 -8.34
CA GLU A 136 16.53 0.07 -7.05
C GLU A 136 15.67 0.81 -6.03
N LYS A 137 15.07 1.93 -6.45
CA LYS A 137 14.23 2.78 -5.60
C LYS A 137 13.12 3.48 -6.40
N PHE A 138 12.10 3.98 -5.69
CA PHE A 138 11.02 4.80 -6.25
C PHE A 138 10.68 5.98 -5.33
N ALA A 139 9.99 6.98 -5.88
CA ALA A 139 9.64 8.21 -5.16
C ALA A 139 8.59 7.98 -4.06
N ASP A 140 8.58 8.85 -3.05
CA ASP A 140 7.47 8.97 -2.11
C ASP A 140 6.18 9.28 -2.88
N GLU A 141 5.12 8.51 -2.64
CA GLU A 141 3.87 8.64 -3.39
C GLU A 141 3.03 9.81 -2.86
N ASN A 142 2.73 9.81 -1.57
CA ASN A 142 2.13 10.92 -0.82
C ASN A 142 2.31 10.72 0.70
N PHE A 143 1.88 11.71 1.49
CA PHE A 143 1.91 11.69 2.95
C PHE A 143 0.53 11.97 3.58
N GLU A 144 -0.55 11.53 2.93
CA GLU A 144 -1.91 11.76 3.39
C GLU A 144 -2.19 11.00 4.70
N ARG A 145 -1.77 9.74 4.78
CA ARG A 145 -1.87 8.94 6.00
C ARG A 145 -0.77 9.32 6.99
N LYS A 146 -1.15 9.39 8.26
CA LYS A 146 -0.28 9.82 9.38
C LYS A 146 -0.03 8.67 10.35
N HIS A 147 1.05 8.76 11.12
CA HIS A 147 1.45 7.76 12.11
C HIS A 147 0.68 7.92 13.44
N THR A 148 -0.62 7.72 13.40
CA THR A 148 -1.57 8.06 14.49
C THR A 148 -1.77 6.98 15.53
N ARG A 149 -1.30 5.75 15.28
CA ARG A 149 -1.49 4.60 16.17
C ARG A 149 -0.40 3.54 15.98
N PRO A 150 -0.27 2.58 16.93
CA PRO A 150 0.53 1.38 16.71
C PRO A 150 0.01 0.53 15.55
N GLY A 151 0.88 -0.30 14.98
CA GLY A 151 0.52 -1.26 13.94
C GLY A 151 0.46 -0.67 12.54
N LEU A 152 0.95 0.55 12.31
CA LEU A 152 1.00 1.11 10.96
C LEU A 152 2.23 0.63 10.21
N LEU A 153 2.04 0.28 8.91
CA LEU A 153 3.08 -0.01 7.94
C LEU A 153 3.53 1.27 7.27
N SER A 154 4.83 1.52 7.29
CA SER A 154 5.42 2.70 6.68
C SER A 154 6.74 2.37 5.97
N MET A 155 7.04 3.08 4.88
CA MET A 155 8.28 2.87 4.13
C MET A 155 9.48 3.40 4.91
N ALA A 156 10.51 2.55 5.04
CA ALA A 156 11.82 3.01 5.43
C ALA A 156 12.52 3.62 4.21
N ASN A 157 13.12 4.78 4.38
CA ASN A 157 13.87 5.50 3.37
C ASN A 157 15.29 5.87 3.86
N ALA A 158 16.15 6.29 2.96
CA ALA A 158 17.53 6.64 3.28
C ALA A 158 17.69 8.04 3.89
N GLY A 159 16.58 8.67 4.31
CA GLY A 159 16.51 10.03 4.88
C GLY A 159 15.87 11.03 3.92
N PRO A 160 15.23 12.10 4.46
CA PRO A 160 14.69 13.18 3.65
C PRO A 160 15.84 14.00 3.04
N ASN A 161 15.71 14.35 1.75
CA ASN A 161 16.60 15.33 1.07
C ASN A 161 18.05 14.92 0.78
N THR A 162 18.29 13.83 0.10
CA THR A 162 19.40 13.83 -0.84
C THR A 162 18.95 14.63 -2.07
N ILE A 163 19.64 15.70 -2.39
CA ILE A 163 19.35 16.79 -3.34
C ILE A 163 19.05 16.36 -4.79
N SER A 164 18.89 15.10 -5.07
CA SER A 164 18.61 14.55 -6.40
C SER A 164 17.44 13.60 -6.32
N LEU A 165 16.25 14.11 -6.67
CA LEU A 165 15.03 13.36 -6.88
C LEU A 165 14.63 12.50 -5.66
N GLN A 166 13.55 12.81 -5.00
CA GLN A 166 12.76 12.10 -3.97
C GLN A 166 12.62 10.57 -4.15
N ILE A 167 13.66 9.89 -4.63
CA ILE A 167 13.71 8.46 -4.93
C ILE A 167 14.41 7.76 -3.78
N SER A 168 13.68 7.42 -2.72
CA SER A 168 14.27 6.86 -1.51
C SER A 168 13.68 5.52 -1.05
N ASN A 169 12.50 5.15 -1.54
CA ASN A 169 11.82 3.92 -1.16
C ASN A 169 12.33 2.73 -1.97
N GLY A 170 12.70 1.66 -1.28
CA GLY A 170 13.04 0.38 -1.88
C GLY A 170 12.04 -0.71 -1.47
N SER A 171 12.54 -1.72 -0.77
CA SER A 171 11.73 -2.78 -0.15
C SER A 171 11.63 -2.64 1.37
N GLN A 172 12.48 -1.84 2.00
CA GLN A 172 12.49 -1.76 3.46
C GLN A 172 11.26 -1.02 3.98
N PHE A 173 10.69 -1.59 5.02
CA PHE A 173 9.51 -1.08 5.71
C PHE A 173 9.71 -1.14 7.22
N PHE A 174 8.85 -0.45 7.95
CA PHE A 174 8.74 -0.64 9.39
C PHE A 174 7.28 -0.72 9.84
N VAL A 175 7.08 -1.42 10.95
CA VAL A 175 5.79 -1.51 11.65
C VAL A 175 5.92 -0.74 12.95
N THR A 176 5.06 0.24 13.17
CA THR A 176 5.08 1.05 14.39
C THR A 176 4.52 0.26 15.58
N THR A 177 5.09 0.48 16.78
CA THR A 177 4.59 -0.11 18.03
C THR A 177 3.99 0.93 18.98
N VAL A 178 4.13 2.21 18.63
CA VAL A 178 3.55 3.37 19.32
C VAL A 178 3.10 4.41 18.28
N VAL A 179 2.45 5.49 18.72
CA VAL A 179 2.23 6.69 17.88
C VAL A 179 3.58 7.34 17.58
N THR A 180 3.87 7.61 16.31
CA THR A 180 5.17 8.15 15.85
C THR A 180 4.98 9.40 14.97
N SER A 181 4.22 10.37 15.45
CA SER A 181 3.84 11.59 14.68
C SER A 181 5.03 12.41 14.16
N TRP A 182 6.21 12.27 14.76
CA TRP A 182 7.45 12.93 14.28
C TRP A 182 7.96 12.39 12.94
N LEU A 183 7.39 11.26 12.46
CA LEU A 183 7.69 10.68 11.14
C LEU A 183 6.72 11.17 10.05
N ASP A 184 5.68 11.93 10.40
CA ASP A 184 4.70 12.45 9.47
C ASP A 184 5.35 13.38 8.44
N GLY A 185 4.96 13.20 7.17
CA GLY A 185 5.53 13.96 6.07
C GLY A 185 6.96 13.56 5.66
N LYS A 186 7.50 12.50 6.26
CA LYS A 186 8.87 11.98 5.99
C LYS A 186 8.86 10.53 5.49
N HIS A 187 7.86 9.75 5.88
CA HIS A 187 7.70 8.34 5.54
C HIS A 187 6.28 8.07 5.05
N VAL A 188 6.15 7.33 3.96
CA VAL A 188 4.86 6.98 3.36
C VAL A 188 4.21 5.87 4.17
N VAL A 189 3.08 6.16 4.81
CA VAL A 189 2.23 5.16 5.47
C VAL A 189 1.37 4.48 4.41
N PHE A 190 1.52 3.16 4.24
CA PHE A 190 0.89 2.43 3.14
C PHE A 190 0.01 1.26 3.56
N GLY A 191 -0.15 1.03 4.86
CA GLY A 191 -0.99 -0.05 5.37
C GLY A 191 -0.99 -0.13 6.89
N GLU A 192 -1.59 -1.18 7.38
CA GLU A 192 -1.74 -1.45 8.81
C GLU A 192 -1.77 -2.94 9.12
N VAL A 193 -1.50 -3.29 10.35
CA VAL A 193 -1.77 -4.62 10.92
C VAL A 193 -3.28 -4.83 10.97
N ALA A 194 -3.75 -5.95 10.40
CA ALA A 194 -5.17 -6.15 10.10
C ALA A 194 -6.04 -6.47 11.32
N ASP A 195 -5.47 -7.12 12.34
CA ASP A 195 -6.23 -7.61 13.49
C ASP A 195 -5.39 -7.63 14.79
N GLU A 196 -6.08 -7.81 15.92
CA GLU A 196 -5.44 -7.86 17.24
C GLU A 196 -4.49 -9.04 17.41
N GLU A 197 -4.76 -10.17 16.78
CA GLU A 197 -3.90 -11.35 16.83
C GLU A 197 -2.55 -11.06 16.18
N SER A 198 -2.58 -10.46 15.01
CA SER A 198 -1.39 -9.98 14.31
C SER A 198 -0.64 -8.92 15.13
N LEU A 199 -1.37 -8.04 15.83
CA LEU A 199 -0.75 -7.03 16.68
C LEU A 199 -0.07 -7.66 17.92
N LYS A 200 -0.60 -8.74 18.48
CA LYS A 200 0.07 -9.52 19.55
C LYS A 200 1.40 -10.10 19.06
N ILE A 201 1.45 -10.60 17.83
CA ILE A 201 2.71 -11.07 17.24
C ILE A 201 3.71 -9.92 17.09
N VAL A 202 3.27 -8.77 16.57
CA VAL A 202 4.12 -7.55 16.48
C VAL A 202 4.70 -7.19 17.86
N LYS A 203 3.89 -7.29 18.92
CA LYS A 203 4.34 -7.05 20.31
C LYS A 203 5.35 -8.10 20.81
N ALA A 204 5.16 -9.37 20.43
CA ALA A 204 6.12 -10.43 20.77
C ALA A 204 7.47 -10.20 20.07
N LEU A 205 7.44 -9.78 18.80
CA LEU A 205 8.65 -9.41 18.07
C LEU A 205 9.33 -8.15 18.68
N GLU A 206 8.55 -7.15 19.10
CA GLU A 206 9.06 -5.96 19.78
C GLU A 206 9.91 -6.32 21.00
N ALA A 207 9.47 -7.31 21.76
CA ALA A 207 10.18 -7.78 22.96
C ALA A 207 11.54 -8.44 22.66
N THR A 208 11.85 -8.73 21.41
CA THR A 208 13.18 -9.25 21.01
C THR A 208 14.20 -8.17 20.73
N GLY A 209 13.79 -6.91 20.66
CA GLY A 209 14.63 -5.77 20.30
C GLY A 209 15.36 -5.15 21.48
N SER A 210 16.13 -4.12 21.19
CA SER A 210 16.85 -3.31 22.17
C SER A 210 16.80 -1.83 21.83
N GLY A 211 17.17 -0.96 22.76
CA GLY A 211 17.24 0.48 22.52
C GLY A 211 18.21 0.88 21.41
N SER A 212 19.23 0.06 21.10
CA SER A 212 20.13 0.26 19.95
C SER A 212 19.55 -0.26 18.63
N GLY A 213 18.44 -0.99 18.68
CA GLY A 213 17.82 -1.67 17.54
C GLY A 213 18.37 -3.07 17.27
N LYS A 214 19.38 -3.52 18.00
CA LYS A 214 19.91 -4.88 17.86
C LYS A 214 18.93 -5.89 18.44
N VAL A 215 18.65 -6.96 17.69
CA VAL A 215 17.91 -8.12 18.19
C VAL A 215 18.78 -8.87 19.20
N GLN A 216 18.21 -9.19 20.36
CA GLN A 216 18.94 -9.71 21.52
C GLN A 216 19.14 -11.22 21.49
N TYR A 217 18.39 -11.95 20.67
CA TYR A 217 18.34 -13.42 20.63
C TYR A 217 19.04 -13.97 19.38
N ASN A 218 19.45 -15.25 19.45
CA ASN A 218 20.22 -15.89 18.38
C ASN A 218 19.39 -16.06 17.11
N LYS A 219 18.12 -16.47 17.25
CA LYS A 219 17.20 -16.61 16.12
C LYS A 219 16.41 -15.33 15.93
N LYS A 220 16.91 -14.47 15.05
CA LYS A 220 16.24 -13.22 14.69
C LYS A 220 14.85 -13.49 14.11
N PRO A 221 13.87 -12.58 14.36
CA PRO A 221 12.58 -12.65 13.68
C PRO A 221 12.76 -12.72 12.17
N THR A 222 12.36 -13.84 11.58
CA THR A 222 12.58 -14.17 10.15
C THR A 222 11.23 -14.50 9.49
N ILE A 223 10.98 -13.90 8.35
CA ILE A 223 9.79 -14.15 7.52
C ILE A 223 10.02 -15.48 6.77
N VAL A 224 9.43 -16.56 7.25
CA VAL A 224 9.59 -17.88 6.65
C VAL A 224 8.66 -18.09 5.46
N LYS A 225 7.54 -17.36 5.43
CA LYS A 225 6.60 -17.33 4.33
C LYS A 225 5.92 -15.98 4.25
N SER A 226 5.61 -15.54 3.05
CA SER A 226 4.82 -14.33 2.81
C SER A 226 3.92 -14.52 1.59
N GLY A 227 2.87 -13.71 1.48
CA GLY A 227 1.93 -13.80 0.36
C GLY A 227 0.78 -12.83 0.49
N GLU A 228 -0.15 -12.94 -0.45
CA GLU A 228 -1.43 -12.28 -0.50
C GLU A 228 -2.51 -13.24 0.05
N LEU A 229 -3.58 -12.71 0.69
CA LEU A 229 -4.67 -13.48 1.30
C LEU A 229 -5.88 -13.56 0.38
#